data_dbe536e907916a1839ca87e6a5e520a3
#
_entry.id   dbe536e907916a1839ca87e6a5e520a3
#
_cell.length_a   1.000
_cell.length_b   1.000
_cell.length_c   1.000
_cell.angle_alpha   90.00
_cell.angle_beta   90.00
_cell.angle_gamma   90.00
#
_symmetry.space_group_name_H-M   'P 1'
#
loop_
_entity.id
_entity.type
_entity.pdbx_description
1 polymer ?
#
loop_
_entity_poly.entity_id
_entity_poly.type
_entity_poly.pdbx_seq_one_letter_code
_entity_poly.pdbx_strand_id
1 'polypeptide(L)'
;MRRSRDDSSPRVAAAVVAVTAAALLARLWALGWRVAHQDEARVADWTLQYMDLGAWQYRPIIHGPFLPHVNGVVFDVFGATDFTMRLVVAVVGGLLPLTAWLYRTRLSDVEVGALAVLLAANPVVLYYSRFMRNDLLLAGFMFTAVGLFVRFLDTHRARYLYASAVPFALAFTTKENSLLYPLCWLGALALVTDD
;
A
#
# COMPACT_ATOMS: atom_id res chain seq x y z
N MET A 1 -10.79 -21.75 28.57
CA MET A 1 -10.74 -20.29 28.66
C MET A 1 -10.08 -19.77 27.38
N ARG A 2 -10.83 -19.45 26.31
CA ARG A 2 -10.27 -18.83 25.09
C ARG A 2 -9.86 -17.40 25.45
N ARG A 3 -8.55 -17.12 25.54
CA ARG A 3 -8.07 -15.74 25.53
C ARG A 3 -8.77 -15.02 24.39
N SER A 4 -9.37 -13.87 24.65
CA SER A 4 -9.87 -12.99 23.60
C SER A 4 -8.68 -12.72 22.67
N ARG A 5 -8.77 -13.15 21.40
CA ARG A 5 -7.70 -12.97 20.40
C ARG A 5 -7.41 -11.49 20.09
N ASP A 6 -8.09 -10.57 20.74
CA ASP A 6 -7.85 -9.11 20.61
C ASP A 6 -6.76 -8.61 21.58
N ASP A 7 -6.30 -9.44 22.54
CA ASP A 7 -5.21 -9.14 23.51
C ASP A 7 -3.84 -9.55 22.95
N SER A 8 -3.48 -9.03 21.76
CA SER A 8 -2.10 -9.14 21.32
C SER A 8 -1.17 -8.37 22.24
N SER A 9 -0.01 -8.97 22.54
CA SER A 9 0.89 -8.40 23.55
C SER A 9 1.43 -7.03 23.10
N PRO A 10 1.60 -6.07 24.02
CA PRO A 10 2.21 -4.77 23.68
C PRO A 10 3.61 -4.92 23.05
N ARG A 11 4.29 -6.04 23.30
CA ARG A 11 5.59 -6.38 22.68
C ARG A 11 5.47 -6.58 21.18
N VAL A 12 4.42 -7.24 20.70
CA VAL A 12 4.19 -7.44 19.26
C VAL A 12 3.83 -6.14 18.57
N ALA A 13 3.01 -5.30 19.21
CA ALA A 13 2.73 -3.96 18.70
C ALA A 13 4.03 -3.15 18.54
N ALA A 14 4.87 -3.14 19.57
CA ALA A 14 6.17 -2.47 19.52
C ALA A 14 7.08 -3.06 18.42
N ALA A 15 7.10 -4.38 18.26
CA ALA A 15 7.88 -5.04 17.21
C ALA A 15 7.39 -4.65 15.80
N VAL A 16 6.08 -4.62 15.55
CA VAL A 16 5.51 -4.18 14.26
C VAL A 16 5.88 -2.71 13.98
N VAL A 17 5.82 -1.83 14.97
CA VAL A 17 6.23 -0.43 14.84
C VAL A 17 7.74 -0.33 14.53
N ALA A 18 8.57 -1.08 15.24
CA ALA A 18 10.02 -1.09 15.01
C ALA A 18 10.38 -1.61 13.60
N VAL A 19 9.73 -2.69 13.15
CA VAL A 19 9.89 -3.22 11.79
C VAL A 19 9.44 -2.19 10.76
N THR A 20 8.35 -1.47 11.01
CA THR A 20 7.85 -0.41 10.11
C THR A 20 8.84 0.76 10.04
N ALA A 21 9.39 1.19 11.17
CA ALA A 21 10.40 2.24 11.19
C ALA A 21 11.65 1.83 10.40
N ALA A 22 12.14 0.59 10.59
CA ALA A 22 13.25 0.05 9.81
C ALA A 22 12.91 -0.05 8.31
N ALA A 23 11.68 -0.44 7.96
CA ALA A 23 11.20 -0.51 6.58
C ALA A 23 11.16 0.88 5.91
N LEU A 24 10.71 1.91 6.62
CA LEU A 24 10.72 3.30 6.15
C LEU A 24 12.17 3.78 5.91
N LEU A 25 13.05 3.58 6.89
CA LEU A 25 14.46 3.97 6.77
C LEU A 25 15.13 3.30 5.58
N ALA A 26 14.93 1.99 5.39
CA ALA A 26 15.50 1.24 4.27
C ALA A 26 15.00 1.74 2.90
N ARG A 27 13.74 2.20 2.81
CA ARG A 27 13.16 2.71 1.56
C ARG A 27 13.57 4.14 1.25
N LEU A 28 13.71 4.97 2.27
CA LEU A 28 14.12 6.36 2.12
C LEU A 28 15.65 6.52 1.97
N TRP A 29 16.44 5.54 2.44
CA TRP A 29 17.88 5.56 2.31
C TRP A 29 18.30 5.60 0.84
N ALA A 30 19.07 6.62 0.47
CA ALA A 30 19.60 6.81 -0.88
C ALA A 30 18.53 6.71 -2.00
N LEU A 31 17.29 7.15 -1.74
CA LEU A 31 16.15 7.00 -2.65
C LEU A 31 16.37 7.73 -3.99
N GLY A 32 17.08 8.85 -3.97
CA GLY A 32 17.40 9.66 -5.15
C GLY A 32 18.70 9.29 -5.87
N TRP A 33 19.48 8.29 -5.40
CA TRP A 33 20.80 7.99 -5.97
C TRP A 33 20.76 7.21 -7.28
N ARG A 34 19.68 6.44 -7.48
CA ARG A 34 19.53 5.63 -8.68
C ARG A 34 18.99 6.47 -9.83
N VAL A 35 19.58 6.33 -11.00
CA VAL A 35 19.05 6.91 -12.24
C VAL A 35 17.60 6.45 -12.45
N ALA A 36 16.75 7.35 -12.91
CA ALA A 36 15.35 7.04 -13.20
C ALA A 36 15.23 5.93 -14.24
N HIS A 37 14.39 4.94 -13.96
CA HIS A 37 14.00 3.96 -14.96
C HIS A 37 13.11 4.64 -16.01
N GLN A 38 13.13 4.15 -17.25
CA GLN A 38 12.35 4.73 -18.35
C GLN A 38 10.86 4.91 -18.00
N ASP A 39 10.26 3.92 -17.30
CA ASP A 39 8.85 4.00 -16.91
C ASP A 39 8.61 5.04 -15.80
N GLU A 40 9.55 5.20 -14.86
CA GLU A 40 9.47 6.25 -13.83
C GLU A 40 9.54 7.63 -14.47
N ALA A 41 10.48 7.81 -15.40
CA ALA A 41 10.65 9.06 -16.11
C ALA A 41 9.39 9.44 -16.90
N ARG A 42 8.72 8.48 -17.53
CA ARG A 42 7.43 8.71 -18.22
C ARG A 42 6.33 9.14 -17.24
N VAL A 43 6.21 8.48 -16.08
CA VAL A 43 5.19 8.84 -15.09
C VAL A 43 5.49 10.23 -14.51
N ALA A 44 6.76 10.56 -14.24
CA ALA A 44 7.17 11.87 -13.75
C ALA A 44 6.90 12.97 -14.80
N ASP A 45 7.28 12.75 -16.06
CA ASP A 45 7.05 13.67 -17.16
C ASP A 45 5.54 13.97 -17.34
N TRP A 46 4.70 12.95 -17.33
CA TRP A 46 3.24 13.13 -17.38
C TRP A 46 2.69 13.85 -16.15
N THR A 47 3.28 13.65 -14.98
CA THR A 47 2.89 14.39 -13.79
C THR A 47 3.21 15.88 -13.95
N LEU A 48 4.38 16.23 -14.48
CA LEU A 48 4.76 17.62 -14.77
C LEU A 48 3.85 18.24 -15.84
N GLN A 49 3.58 17.51 -16.94
CA GLN A 49 2.64 17.97 -17.97
C GLN A 49 1.23 18.20 -17.39
N TYR A 50 0.76 17.30 -16.52
CA TYR A 50 -0.52 17.51 -15.81
C TYR A 50 -0.51 18.80 -14.97
N MET A 51 0.58 19.06 -14.26
CA MET A 51 0.71 20.30 -13.45
C MET A 51 0.67 21.55 -14.33
N ASP A 52 1.36 21.53 -15.48
CA ASP A 52 1.42 22.66 -16.40
C ASP A 52 0.06 22.91 -17.11
N LEU A 53 -0.64 21.84 -17.50
CA LEU A 53 -1.89 21.94 -18.27
C LEU A 53 -3.13 22.09 -17.37
N GLY A 54 -3.04 21.73 -16.11
CA GLY A 54 -4.16 21.72 -15.15
C GLY A 54 -5.27 20.71 -15.47
N ALA A 55 -5.06 19.81 -16.44
CA ALA A 55 -6.05 18.85 -16.91
C ALA A 55 -5.46 17.44 -16.96
N TRP A 56 -6.02 16.54 -16.15
CA TRP A 56 -5.60 15.14 -16.13
C TRP A 56 -6.11 14.40 -17.37
N GLN A 57 -5.22 13.62 -18.01
CA GLN A 57 -5.57 12.74 -19.11
C GLN A 57 -5.10 11.33 -18.83
N TYR A 58 -5.98 10.35 -19.01
CA TYR A 58 -5.62 8.94 -18.91
C TYR A 58 -4.59 8.54 -19.97
N ARG A 59 -3.57 7.80 -19.54
CA ARG A 59 -2.57 7.17 -20.41
C ARG A 59 -2.29 5.75 -19.91
N PRO A 60 -2.24 4.73 -20.79
CA PRO A 60 -2.07 3.33 -20.37
C PRO A 60 -0.83 3.03 -19.53
N ILE A 61 0.29 3.77 -19.74
CA ILE A 61 1.53 3.61 -18.96
C ILE A 61 1.47 4.31 -17.62
N ILE A 62 0.68 5.40 -17.53
CA ILE A 62 0.53 6.21 -16.32
C ILE A 62 -0.52 5.59 -15.39
N HIS A 63 -1.48 4.90 -15.98
CA HIS A 63 -2.62 4.29 -15.29
C HIS A 63 -3.55 5.33 -14.63
N GLY A 64 -3.98 5.09 -13.38
CA GLY A 64 -4.93 5.92 -12.66
C GLY A 64 -4.40 7.26 -12.15
N PRO A 65 -5.30 8.13 -11.69
CA PRO A 65 -4.97 9.52 -11.32
C PRO A 65 -4.24 9.65 -9.98
N PHE A 66 -4.26 8.64 -9.10
CA PHE A 66 -3.74 8.77 -7.74
C PHE A 66 -2.30 9.30 -7.70
N LEU A 67 -1.39 8.59 -8.37
CA LEU A 67 0.04 8.90 -8.27
C LEU A 67 0.38 10.28 -8.88
N PRO A 68 -0.10 10.67 -10.09
CA PRO A 68 0.13 12.01 -10.62
C PRO A 68 -0.40 13.13 -9.72
N HIS A 69 -1.59 12.98 -9.14
CA HIS A 69 -2.15 14.02 -8.28
C HIS A 69 -1.37 14.18 -6.97
N VAL A 70 -1.05 13.06 -6.30
CA VAL A 70 -0.30 13.12 -5.03
C VAL A 70 1.14 13.57 -5.27
N ASN A 71 1.80 13.08 -6.33
CA ASN A 71 3.15 13.54 -6.67
C ASN A 71 3.17 14.99 -7.16
N GLY A 72 2.12 15.47 -7.83
CA GLY A 72 1.99 16.88 -8.18
C GLY A 72 2.09 17.78 -6.94
N VAL A 73 1.33 17.46 -5.87
CA VAL A 73 1.45 18.15 -4.59
C VAL A 73 2.87 18.06 -3.99
N VAL A 74 3.48 16.87 -4.06
CA VAL A 74 4.86 16.68 -3.57
C VAL A 74 5.85 17.53 -4.36
N PHE A 75 5.70 17.61 -5.68
CA PHE A 75 6.54 18.42 -6.55
C PHE A 75 6.36 19.92 -6.32
N ASP A 76 5.14 20.38 -6.09
CA ASP A 76 4.86 21.78 -5.75
C ASP A 76 5.55 22.21 -4.43
N VAL A 77 5.55 21.31 -3.43
CA VAL A 77 6.08 21.64 -2.09
C VAL A 77 7.60 21.46 -2.01
N PHE A 78 8.14 20.39 -2.62
CA PHE A 78 9.54 19.99 -2.42
C PHE A 78 10.40 20.04 -3.70
N GLY A 79 9.80 20.41 -4.83
CA GLY A 79 10.44 20.36 -6.15
C GLY A 79 10.45 18.96 -6.77
N ALA A 80 10.57 18.91 -8.11
CA ALA A 80 10.63 17.65 -8.86
C ALA A 80 12.09 17.15 -8.91
N THR A 81 12.38 16.09 -8.18
CA THR A 81 13.70 15.44 -8.10
C THR A 81 13.55 13.92 -8.13
N ASP A 82 14.66 13.20 -8.36
CA ASP A 82 14.69 11.73 -8.28
C ASP A 82 14.27 11.18 -6.91
N PHE A 83 14.42 11.95 -5.85
CA PHE A 83 13.96 11.60 -4.51
C PHE A 83 12.45 11.80 -4.39
N THR A 84 11.96 12.99 -4.73
CA THR A 84 10.56 13.37 -4.52
C THR A 84 9.59 12.59 -5.42
N MET A 85 9.99 12.23 -6.63
CA MET A 85 9.15 11.40 -7.50
C MET A 85 8.85 10.02 -6.91
N ARG A 86 9.77 9.45 -6.10
CA ARG A 86 9.64 8.14 -5.47
C ARG A 86 9.06 8.19 -4.06
N LEU A 87 9.02 9.37 -3.45
CA LEU A 87 8.70 9.57 -2.04
C LEU A 87 7.35 8.95 -1.64
N VAL A 88 6.30 9.18 -2.43
CA VAL A 88 4.95 8.69 -2.14
C VAL A 88 4.93 7.16 -2.07
N VAL A 89 5.52 6.50 -3.06
CA VAL A 89 5.54 5.03 -3.13
C VAL A 89 6.43 4.45 -2.02
N ALA A 90 7.56 5.10 -1.71
CA ALA A 90 8.46 4.70 -0.64
C ALA A 90 7.81 4.80 0.74
N VAL A 91 7.06 5.86 1.00
CA VAL A 91 6.33 6.04 2.27
C VAL A 91 5.22 5.00 2.40
N VAL A 92 4.37 4.83 1.39
CA VAL A 92 3.29 3.83 1.42
C VAL A 92 3.87 2.42 1.60
N GLY A 93 4.91 2.06 0.84
CA GLY A 93 5.57 0.76 0.96
C GLY A 93 6.27 0.57 2.31
N GLY A 94 6.83 1.65 2.89
CA GLY A 94 7.44 1.63 4.22
C GLY A 94 6.43 1.45 5.36
N LEU A 95 5.21 1.94 5.18
CA LEU A 95 4.11 1.79 6.12
C LEU A 95 3.39 0.43 6.00
N LEU A 96 3.61 -0.31 4.92
CA LEU A 96 2.93 -1.57 4.66
C LEU A 96 3.04 -2.60 5.81
N PRO A 97 4.18 -2.74 6.54
CA PRO A 97 4.27 -3.65 7.69
C PRO A 97 3.26 -3.37 8.81
N LEU A 98 2.79 -2.12 8.97
CA LEU A 98 1.74 -1.80 9.96
C LEU A 98 0.44 -2.55 9.68
N THR A 99 0.16 -2.87 8.43
CA THR A 99 -1.06 -3.59 8.04
C THR A 99 -1.13 -5.00 8.60
N ALA A 100 0.02 -5.61 8.96
CA ALA A 100 0.07 -6.90 9.63
C ALA A 100 -0.75 -6.89 10.94
N TRP A 101 -0.82 -5.74 11.63
CA TRP A 101 -1.61 -5.56 12.84
C TRP A 101 -3.12 -5.73 12.63
N LEU A 102 -3.60 -5.53 11.42
CA LEU A 102 -5.02 -5.72 11.08
C LEU A 102 -5.44 -7.19 11.19
N TYR A 103 -4.51 -8.11 11.00
CA TYR A 103 -4.76 -9.55 10.98
C TYR A 103 -4.58 -10.25 12.35
N ARG A 104 -4.27 -9.49 13.43
CA ARG A 104 -3.98 -10.02 14.78
C ARG A 104 -5.10 -10.85 15.41
N THR A 105 -6.35 -10.75 14.92
CA THR A 105 -7.46 -11.60 15.38
C THR A 105 -7.43 -13.00 14.78
N ARG A 106 -6.77 -13.15 13.64
CA ARG A 106 -6.67 -14.40 12.90
C ARG A 106 -5.30 -15.06 13.05
N LEU A 107 -4.26 -14.25 13.30
CA LEU A 107 -2.88 -14.67 13.41
C LEU A 107 -2.42 -14.63 14.88
N SER A 108 -1.53 -15.54 15.23
CA SER A 108 -0.80 -15.50 16.51
C SER A 108 0.22 -14.34 16.52
N ASP A 109 0.72 -14.00 17.68
CA ASP A 109 1.72 -12.94 17.88
C ASP A 109 2.97 -13.15 17.00
N VAL A 110 3.44 -14.40 16.88
CA VAL A 110 4.59 -14.75 16.04
C VAL A 110 4.27 -14.56 14.56
N GLU A 111 3.08 -14.97 14.12
CA GLU A 111 2.65 -14.83 12.73
C GLU A 111 2.44 -13.37 12.33
N VAL A 112 1.91 -12.53 13.22
CA VAL A 112 1.81 -11.07 12.99
C VAL A 112 3.20 -10.47 12.82
N GLY A 113 4.15 -10.82 13.71
CA GLY A 113 5.54 -10.38 13.61
C GLY A 113 6.20 -10.84 12.30
N ALA A 114 6.03 -12.13 11.95
CA ALA A 114 6.56 -12.71 10.73
C ALA A 114 5.98 -12.02 9.48
N LEU A 115 4.66 -11.78 9.45
CA LEU A 115 4.01 -11.05 8.36
C LEU A 115 4.56 -9.63 8.21
N ALA A 116 4.75 -8.91 9.32
CA ALA A 116 5.35 -7.57 9.28
C ALA A 116 6.77 -7.61 8.69
N VAL A 117 7.61 -8.58 9.11
CA VAL A 117 8.96 -8.76 8.57
C VAL A 117 8.92 -9.12 7.08
N LEU A 118 8.04 -10.02 6.67
CA LEU A 118 7.87 -10.37 5.26
C LEU A 118 7.47 -9.17 4.40
N LEU A 119 6.54 -8.34 4.85
CA LEU A 119 6.13 -7.11 4.15
C LEU A 119 7.26 -6.06 4.12
N ALA A 120 8.10 -6.01 5.15
CA ALA A 120 9.25 -5.11 5.21
C ALA A 120 10.38 -5.53 4.28
N ALA A 121 10.75 -6.83 4.31
CA ALA A 121 11.99 -7.36 3.76
C ALA A 121 11.81 -8.16 2.45
N ASN A 122 10.58 -8.41 1.98
CA ASN A 122 10.37 -9.07 0.70
C ASN A 122 11.09 -8.30 -0.41
N PRO A 123 12.00 -8.93 -1.18
CA PRO A 123 12.81 -8.24 -2.18
C PRO A 123 11.99 -7.52 -3.25
N VAL A 124 10.88 -8.13 -3.69
CA VAL A 124 10.00 -7.55 -4.72
C VAL A 124 9.28 -6.32 -4.17
N VAL A 125 8.72 -6.42 -2.96
CA VAL A 125 8.04 -5.30 -2.28
C VAL A 125 9.03 -4.16 -2.00
N LEU A 126 10.24 -4.48 -1.53
CA LEU A 126 11.29 -3.49 -1.27
C LEU A 126 11.74 -2.79 -2.55
N TYR A 127 11.97 -3.56 -3.62
CA TYR A 127 12.40 -3.02 -4.91
C TYR A 127 11.34 -2.08 -5.50
N TYR A 128 10.09 -2.56 -5.66
CA TYR A 128 9.02 -1.76 -6.27
C TYR A 128 8.53 -0.60 -5.40
N SER A 129 8.75 -0.63 -4.07
CA SER A 129 8.50 0.52 -3.21
C SER A 129 9.44 1.71 -3.41
N ARG A 130 10.49 1.53 -4.20
CA ARG A 130 11.47 2.57 -4.55
C ARG A 130 11.36 3.00 -6.02
N PHE A 131 10.21 2.76 -6.64
CA PHE A 131 9.88 3.17 -8.01
C PHE A 131 8.63 4.04 -8.03
N MET A 132 8.61 5.05 -8.87
CA MET A 132 7.39 5.83 -9.15
C MET A 132 6.42 5.02 -10.01
N ARG A 133 5.80 3.98 -9.42
CA ARG A 133 4.88 3.05 -10.07
C ARG A 133 3.67 2.73 -9.20
N ASN A 134 2.53 2.47 -9.83
CA ASN A 134 1.26 2.19 -9.16
C ASN A 134 1.15 0.76 -8.58
N ASP A 135 2.01 -0.17 -8.96
CA ASP A 135 1.87 -1.60 -8.62
C ASP A 135 1.86 -1.84 -7.10
N LEU A 136 2.81 -1.23 -6.37
CA LEU A 136 2.86 -1.35 -4.92
C LEU A 136 1.71 -0.63 -4.23
N LEU A 137 1.30 0.52 -4.76
CA LEU A 137 0.16 1.29 -4.20
C LEU A 137 -1.11 0.46 -4.29
N LEU A 138 -1.40 -0.12 -5.45
CA LEU A 138 -2.53 -1.02 -5.66
C LEU A 138 -2.51 -2.18 -4.66
N ALA A 139 -1.40 -2.93 -4.60
CA ALA A 139 -1.27 -4.07 -3.71
C ALA A 139 -1.41 -3.68 -2.23
N GLY A 140 -0.78 -2.58 -1.82
CA GLY A 140 -0.83 -2.07 -0.46
C GLY A 140 -2.22 -1.60 -0.05
N PHE A 141 -2.91 -0.88 -0.91
CA PHE A 141 -4.28 -0.44 -0.65
C PHE A 141 -5.25 -1.64 -0.59
N MET A 142 -5.17 -2.59 -1.51
CA MET A 142 -6.01 -3.79 -1.48
C MET A 142 -5.74 -4.64 -0.24
N PHE A 143 -4.47 -4.84 0.13
CA PHE A 143 -4.10 -5.59 1.33
C PHE A 143 -4.62 -4.92 2.61
N THR A 144 -4.54 -3.58 2.68
CA THR A 144 -5.10 -2.79 3.78
C THR A 144 -6.62 -2.90 3.84
N ALA A 145 -7.29 -2.79 2.68
CA ALA A 145 -8.75 -2.92 2.60
C ALA A 145 -9.23 -4.27 3.11
N VAL A 146 -8.59 -5.37 2.68
CA VAL A 146 -8.90 -6.73 3.17
C VAL A 146 -8.67 -6.84 4.67
N GLY A 147 -7.55 -6.33 5.19
CA GLY A 147 -7.26 -6.38 6.61
C GLY A 147 -8.32 -5.66 7.46
N LEU A 148 -8.75 -4.48 7.03
CA LEU A 148 -9.83 -3.73 7.67
C LEU A 148 -11.18 -4.46 7.55
N PHE A 149 -11.46 -5.07 6.41
CA PHE A 149 -12.67 -5.87 6.22
C PHE A 149 -12.68 -7.12 7.13
N VAL A 150 -11.56 -7.82 7.26
CA VAL A 150 -11.39 -8.92 8.22
C VAL A 150 -11.65 -8.42 9.65
N ARG A 151 -11.15 -7.24 10.02
CA ARG A 151 -11.45 -6.63 11.33
C ARG A 151 -12.94 -6.34 11.53
N PHE A 152 -13.64 -5.92 10.47
CA PHE A 152 -15.09 -5.76 10.52
C PHE A 152 -15.78 -7.10 10.79
N LEU A 153 -15.44 -8.15 10.05
CA LEU A 153 -16.03 -9.49 10.22
C LEU A 153 -15.81 -10.04 11.65
N ASP A 154 -14.64 -9.77 12.23
CA ASP A 154 -14.29 -10.30 13.56
C ASP A 154 -14.90 -9.50 14.72
N THR A 155 -15.12 -8.18 14.52
CA THR A 155 -15.54 -7.29 15.61
C THR A 155 -16.95 -6.76 15.45
N HIS A 156 -17.57 -6.92 14.28
CA HIS A 156 -18.88 -6.35 13.88
C HIS A 156 -18.97 -4.83 14.08
N ARG A 157 -17.82 -4.12 14.11
CA ARG A 157 -17.78 -2.66 14.28
C ARG A 157 -17.79 -1.98 12.91
N ALA A 158 -18.88 -1.29 12.56
CA ALA A 158 -19.09 -0.63 11.27
C ALA A 158 -17.95 0.33 10.87
N ARG A 159 -17.23 0.92 11.84
CA ARG A 159 -16.05 1.77 11.57
C ARG A 159 -14.99 1.08 10.72
N TYR A 160 -14.79 -0.22 10.88
CA TYR A 160 -13.81 -0.97 10.07
C TYR A 160 -14.30 -1.20 8.64
N LEU A 161 -15.61 -1.37 8.44
CA LEU A 161 -16.20 -1.46 7.12
C LEU A 161 -16.03 -0.15 6.36
N TYR A 162 -16.41 0.98 6.97
CA TYR A 162 -16.23 2.29 6.34
C TYR A 162 -14.75 2.62 6.12
N ALA A 163 -13.87 2.29 7.07
CA ALA A 163 -12.44 2.47 6.90
C ALA A 163 -11.86 1.61 5.78
N SER A 164 -12.39 0.40 5.53
CA SER A 164 -11.93 -0.46 4.43
C SER A 164 -12.30 0.10 3.05
N ALA A 165 -13.40 0.83 2.95
CA ALA A 165 -13.85 1.45 1.70
C ALA A 165 -12.83 2.49 1.17
N VAL A 166 -12.12 3.18 2.07
CA VAL A 166 -11.14 4.20 1.67
C VAL A 166 -9.96 3.61 0.89
N PRO A 167 -9.15 2.67 1.44
CA PRO A 167 -8.07 2.08 0.66
C PRO A 167 -8.59 1.26 -0.53
N PHE A 168 -9.78 0.66 -0.44
CA PHE A 168 -10.40 -0.02 -1.57
C PHE A 168 -10.66 0.97 -2.72
N ALA A 169 -11.28 2.12 -2.46
CA ALA A 169 -11.51 3.15 -3.47
C ALA A 169 -10.18 3.73 -4.01
N LEU A 170 -9.20 3.99 -3.15
CA LEU A 170 -7.87 4.45 -3.57
C LEU A 170 -7.20 3.46 -4.52
N ALA A 171 -7.34 2.16 -4.31
CA ALA A 171 -6.80 1.14 -5.21
C ALA A 171 -7.34 1.30 -6.64
N PHE A 172 -8.63 1.62 -6.81
CA PHE A 172 -9.24 1.85 -8.12
C PHE A 172 -8.74 3.13 -8.81
N THR A 173 -8.18 4.05 -8.07
CA THR A 173 -7.55 5.25 -8.62
C THR A 173 -6.07 5.05 -9.00
N THR A 174 -5.51 3.85 -8.75
CA THR A 174 -4.11 3.54 -9.07
C THR A 174 -3.94 2.86 -10.42
N LYS A 175 -4.64 1.73 -10.65
CA LYS A 175 -4.41 0.90 -11.83
C LYS A 175 -5.65 0.07 -12.19
N GLU A 176 -5.85 -0.23 -13.46
CA GLU A 176 -7.01 -0.97 -14.00
C GLU A 176 -7.11 -2.40 -13.44
N ASN A 177 -5.96 -3.00 -13.11
CA ASN A 177 -5.88 -4.34 -12.50
C ASN A 177 -6.60 -4.43 -11.14
N SER A 178 -7.00 -3.30 -10.55
CA SER A 178 -7.79 -3.27 -9.32
C SER A 178 -9.08 -4.10 -9.41
N LEU A 179 -9.69 -4.19 -10.60
CA LEU A 179 -10.90 -5.00 -10.84
C LEU A 179 -10.67 -6.51 -10.64
N LEU A 180 -9.45 -6.99 -10.82
CA LEU A 180 -9.15 -8.43 -10.65
C LEU A 180 -9.29 -8.88 -9.20
N TYR A 181 -9.01 -8.00 -8.22
CA TYR A 181 -9.07 -8.35 -6.81
C TYR A 181 -10.48 -8.73 -6.35
N PRO A 182 -11.52 -7.88 -6.52
CA PRO A 182 -12.88 -8.26 -6.15
C PRO A 182 -13.41 -9.45 -6.98
N LEU A 183 -13.02 -9.60 -8.24
CA LEU A 183 -13.39 -10.77 -9.03
C LEU A 183 -12.79 -12.05 -8.46
N CYS A 184 -11.52 -12.05 -8.07
CA CYS A 184 -10.89 -13.20 -7.41
C CYS A 184 -11.51 -13.50 -6.04
N TRP A 185 -11.88 -12.46 -5.27
CA TRP A 185 -12.54 -12.66 -3.98
C TRP A 185 -13.95 -13.24 -4.13
N LEU A 186 -14.71 -12.78 -5.11
CA LEU A 186 -16.03 -13.35 -5.41
C LEU A 186 -15.91 -14.79 -5.89
N GLY A 187 -14.94 -15.10 -6.76
CA GLY A 187 -14.66 -16.47 -7.20
C GLY A 187 -14.27 -17.40 -6.04
N ALA A 188 -13.39 -16.92 -5.13
CA ALA A 188 -13.02 -17.68 -3.94
C ALA A 188 -14.22 -17.91 -3.00
N LEU A 189 -15.08 -16.91 -2.85
CA LEU A 189 -16.30 -17.03 -2.04
C LEU A 189 -17.24 -18.07 -2.63
N ALA A 190 -17.48 -18.04 -3.95
CA ALA A 190 -18.32 -19.03 -4.63
C ALA A 190 -17.80 -20.45 -4.40
N LEU A 191 -16.48 -20.68 -4.57
CA LEU A 191 -15.87 -22.01 -4.36
C LEU A 191 -16.00 -22.52 -2.92
N VAL A 192 -16.00 -21.62 -1.92
CA VAL A 192 -16.12 -22.00 -0.50
C VAL A 192 -17.57 -22.23 -0.09
N THR A 193 -18.54 -21.65 -0.80
CA THR A 193 -19.97 -21.78 -0.46
C THR A 193 -20.66 -22.94 -1.19
N ASP A 194 -20.02 -23.53 -2.20
CA ASP A 194 -20.54 -24.69 -2.94
C ASP A 194 -20.26 -26.05 -2.23
N ASP A 195 -19.52 -26.05 -1.10
CA ASP A 195 -19.27 -27.19 -0.23
C ASP A 195 -20.19 -27.14 1.03
#